data_45ba5ea8991648ebea94ddc66d023336
#
_entry.id   45ba5ea8991648ebea94ddc66d023336
#
_cell.length_a   1.000
_cell.length_b   1.000
_cell.length_c   1.000
_cell.angle_alpha   90.00
_cell.angle_beta   90.00
_cell.angle_gamma   90.00
#
_symmetry.space_group_name_H-M   'P 1'
#
loop_
_entity.id
_entity.type
_entity.pdbx_description
1 polymer ?
#
loop_
_entity_poly.entity_id
_entity_poly.type
_entity_poly.pdbx_seq_one_letter_code
_entity_poly.pdbx_strand_id
1 'polypeptide(L)'
;MITGDLKNKIDSLWDIFAAGGLVNPLEVIEQITYLMFIHDLDDVDNKKAKECEMLGLPFSSIFADEVKIGDRNIDGKQLKWSVFRDFPAEKMYSVMQEWVFPFIKNLHSDKNSAYSKYMDDAIFKLPTPILLSKVVDSLDERYKLMNEIQSVDVRGDVYEYLLSKIAQSGRNGQFRTPRHIIRMMVEMMDPAADEMICDPACGTSGFLVASGEYLREKKKEDIFYNKSNRDHYMNHMFYGYDMDRTMLRIGAMNMMTHGIDNPCIEYRDSLSDQNIDKNKYTLVLANPPFKGSLDAESVSADLLKMCKTKKTELLFLTLFIRILQVGGRCACIVPDGVLFGSSAAHKAIRKEIVENQKLQAVISMPSGVFKPYAGVSTAILIFTKTDHGGTDKVWFYDMTADGYSLDDKRTPVNDNDIPDIIERFAHLDKENDRKRTDKSYFVSKEEIVDNAYDLSINKYKEVEYTPVEYPPTSEIMSNIRDLERQISQEMDELEKLLADDNQ
;
A
#
# COMPACT_ATOMS: atom_id res chain seq x y z
N MET A 1 9.75 6.23 0.37
CA MET A 1 9.82 5.98 1.85
C MET A 1 10.55 7.15 2.51
N ILE A 2 10.08 7.58 3.67
CA ILE A 2 10.61 8.75 4.39
C ILE A 2 11.94 8.42 5.05
N THR A 3 12.95 9.28 4.86
CA THR A 3 14.29 9.16 5.45
C THR A 3 14.76 10.50 6.01
N GLY A 4 15.85 10.51 6.77
CA GLY A 4 16.48 11.73 7.26
C GLY A 4 15.63 12.55 8.24
N ASP A 5 15.68 13.87 8.09
CA ASP A 5 15.04 14.85 8.98
C ASP A 5 13.52 14.68 9.09
N LEU A 6 12.84 14.38 7.97
CA LEU A 6 11.40 14.19 7.96
C LEU A 6 10.98 12.97 8.81
N LYS A 7 11.76 11.87 8.73
CA LYS A 7 11.52 10.69 9.56
C LYS A 7 11.67 11.02 11.05
N ASN A 8 12.76 11.69 11.44
CA ASN A 8 13.01 12.07 12.84
C ASN A 8 11.90 12.98 13.38
N LYS A 9 11.42 13.90 12.56
CA LYS A 9 10.31 14.79 12.94
C LYS A 9 8.99 14.05 13.10
N ILE A 10 8.72 13.04 12.28
CA ILE A 10 7.51 12.22 12.45
C ILE A 10 7.64 11.33 13.69
N ASP A 11 8.82 10.80 13.97
CA ASP A 11 9.06 10.06 15.21
C ASP A 11 8.86 10.96 16.45
N SER A 12 9.31 12.22 16.41
CA SER A 12 9.08 13.17 17.51
C SER A 12 7.60 13.55 17.70
N LEU A 13 6.78 13.48 16.64
CA LEU A 13 5.32 13.65 16.77
C LEU A 13 4.71 12.53 17.62
N TRP A 14 5.21 11.31 17.44
CA TRP A 14 4.79 10.16 18.24
C TRP A 14 5.09 10.36 19.74
N ASP A 15 6.29 10.87 20.04
CA ASP A 15 6.70 11.17 21.39
C ASP A 15 5.82 12.24 22.05
N ILE A 16 5.33 13.23 21.28
CA ILE A 16 4.39 14.25 21.77
C ILE A 16 3.08 13.60 22.23
N PHE A 17 2.53 12.66 21.46
CA PHE A 17 1.32 11.93 21.82
C PHE A 17 1.53 11.05 23.07
N ALA A 18 2.63 10.32 23.10
CA ALA A 18 2.98 9.45 24.23
C ALA A 18 3.15 10.25 25.53
N ALA A 19 3.87 11.38 25.47
CA ALA A 19 4.03 12.30 26.61
C ALA A 19 2.69 12.92 27.04
N GLY A 20 1.73 13.08 26.11
CA GLY A 20 0.38 13.54 26.39
C GLY A 20 -0.57 12.48 26.92
N GLY A 21 -0.11 11.23 27.12
CA GLY A 21 -0.90 10.12 27.66
C GLY A 21 -1.67 9.32 26.62
N LEU A 22 -1.51 9.60 25.32
CA LEU A 22 -2.09 8.80 24.24
C LEU A 22 -1.02 7.84 23.69
N VAL A 23 -1.03 6.60 24.21
CA VAL A 23 0.02 5.60 23.92
C VAL A 23 -0.43 4.46 23.00
N ASN A 24 -1.74 4.33 22.74
CA ASN A 24 -2.25 3.32 21.83
C ASN A 24 -1.95 3.72 20.38
N PRO A 25 -1.13 2.95 19.64
CA PRO A 25 -0.71 3.31 18.29
C PRO A 25 -1.87 3.55 17.32
N LEU A 26 -2.94 2.74 17.39
CA LEU A 26 -4.11 2.91 16.54
C LEU A 26 -4.84 4.22 16.82
N GLU A 27 -4.99 4.58 18.10
CA GLU A 27 -5.62 5.83 18.49
C GLU A 27 -4.79 7.04 18.06
N VAL A 28 -3.47 6.99 18.26
CA VAL A 28 -2.55 8.05 17.83
C VAL A 28 -2.69 8.31 16.34
N ILE A 29 -2.63 7.25 15.53
CA ILE A 29 -2.73 7.38 14.06
C ILE A 29 -4.10 7.90 13.66
N GLU A 30 -5.16 7.43 14.30
CA GLU A 30 -6.51 7.91 14.05
C GLU A 30 -6.61 9.41 14.29
N GLN A 31 -6.07 9.91 15.40
CA GLN A 31 -6.07 11.35 15.70
C GLN A 31 -5.19 12.15 14.73
N ILE A 32 -4.01 11.66 14.40
CA ILE A 32 -3.14 12.29 13.38
C ILE A 32 -3.88 12.35 12.04
N THR A 33 -4.55 11.27 11.66
CA THR A 33 -5.31 11.21 10.41
C THR A 33 -6.41 12.26 10.35
N TYR A 34 -7.16 12.47 11.43
CA TYR A 34 -8.17 13.53 11.49
C TYR A 34 -7.55 14.91 11.28
N LEU A 35 -6.44 15.20 11.95
CA LEU A 35 -5.76 16.48 11.83
C LEU A 35 -5.18 16.69 10.42
N MET A 36 -4.57 15.66 9.84
CA MET A 36 -4.08 15.71 8.46
C MET A 36 -5.22 15.91 7.47
N PHE A 37 -6.32 15.20 7.65
CA PHE A 37 -7.50 15.35 6.80
C PHE A 37 -8.07 16.78 6.83
N ILE A 38 -8.16 17.40 8.01
CA ILE A 38 -8.62 18.79 8.17
C ILE A 38 -7.67 19.76 7.45
N HIS A 39 -6.36 19.58 7.61
CA HIS A 39 -5.36 20.37 6.90
C HIS A 39 -5.50 20.24 5.37
N ASP A 40 -5.63 19.02 4.87
CA ASP A 40 -5.72 18.76 3.44
C ASP A 40 -7.02 19.28 2.83
N LEU A 41 -8.13 19.25 3.57
CA LEU A 41 -9.39 19.87 3.14
C LEU A 41 -9.23 21.38 2.94
N ASP A 42 -8.57 22.08 3.88
CA ASP A 42 -8.30 23.52 3.74
C ASP A 42 -7.37 23.81 2.56
N ASP A 43 -6.34 22.99 2.36
CA ASP A 43 -5.39 23.13 1.27
C ASP A 43 -6.07 22.96 -0.10
N VAL A 44 -6.94 21.96 -0.24
CA VAL A 44 -7.72 21.70 -1.46
C VAL A 44 -8.70 22.85 -1.72
N ASP A 45 -9.42 23.33 -0.69
CA ASP A 45 -10.36 24.44 -0.79
C ASP A 45 -9.65 25.73 -1.26
N ASN A 46 -8.50 26.04 -0.65
CA ASN A 46 -7.70 27.22 -1.01
C ASN A 46 -7.09 27.14 -2.42
N LYS A 47 -6.70 25.95 -2.88
CA LYS A 47 -6.23 25.75 -4.26
C LYS A 47 -7.35 25.94 -5.27
N LYS A 48 -8.53 25.35 -5.03
CA LYS A 48 -9.71 25.51 -5.87
C LYS A 48 -10.14 27.00 -5.94
N ALA A 49 -10.09 27.71 -4.81
CA ALA A 49 -10.40 29.14 -4.77
C ALA A 49 -9.49 29.94 -5.73
N LYS A 50 -8.17 29.71 -5.65
CA LYS A 50 -7.19 30.38 -6.53
C LYS A 50 -7.38 30.01 -7.99
N GLU A 51 -7.65 28.74 -8.30
CA GLU A 51 -7.90 28.29 -9.68
C GLU A 51 -9.17 28.95 -10.24
N CYS A 52 -10.26 29.00 -9.49
CA CYS A 52 -11.49 29.66 -9.89
C CYS A 52 -11.29 31.18 -10.11
N GLU A 53 -10.54 31.83 -9.21
CA GLU A 53 -10.18 33.24 -9.33
C GLU A 53 -9.39 33.51 -10.64
N MET A 54 -8.37 32.70 -10.95
CA MET A 54 -7.57 32.82 -12.17
C MET A 54 -8.40 32.61 -13.45
N LEU A 55 -9.43 31.75 -13.38
CA LEU A 55 -10.29 31.43 -14.52
C LEU A 55 -11.56 32.31 -14.59
N GLY A 56 -11.77 33.22 -13.63
CA GLY A 56 -12.99 34.03 -13.54
C GLY A 56 -14.27 33.20 -13.29
N LEU A 57 -14.14 32.05 -12.65
CA LEU A 57 -15.24 31.14 -12.36
C LEU A 57 -15.77 31.35 -10.92
N PRO A 58 -17.08 31.15 -10.68
CA PRO A 58 -17.62 31.20 -9.32
C PRO A 58 -17.02 30.08 -8.47
N PHE A 59 -16.63 30.42 -7.23
CA PHE A 59 -16.11 29.47 -6.25
C PHE A 59 -17.11 29.28 -5.10
N SER A 60 -17.32 28.03 -4.72
CA SER A 60 -18.08 27.66 -3.52
C SER A 60 -17.15 26.91 -2.58
N SER A 61 -16.84 27.52 -1.44
CA SER A 61 -15.99 26.90 -0.41
C SER A 61 -16.71 25.77 0.29
N ILE A 62 -15.94 24.72 0.65
CA ILE A 62 -16.40 23.67 1.59
C ILE A 62 -16.71 24.29 2.95
N PHE A 63 -15.95 25.32 3.35
CA PHE A 63 -16.14 26.09 4.57
C PHE A 63 -17.05 27.30 4.25
N ALA A 64 -18.36 27.05 4.22
CA ALA A 64 -19.35 28.08 3.95
C ALA A 64 -19.22 29.26 4.91
N ASP A 65 -19.71 30.45 4.51
CA ASP A 65 -19.66 31.65 5.36
C ASP A 65 -20.33 31.43 6.73
N GLU A 66 -21.35 30.60 6.78
CA GLU A 66 -22.03 30.19 8.01
C GLU A 66 -22.20 28.66 8.04
N VAL A 67 -21.61 28.02 9.06
CA VAL A 67 -21.73 26.58 9.30
C VAL A 67 -22.62 26.36 10.51
N LYS A 68 -23.67 25.55 10.34
CA LYS A 68 -24.62 25.21 11.39
C LYS A 68 -24.33 23.82 11.96
N ILE A 69 -24.17 23.75 13.29
CA ILE A 69 -24.00 22.46 14.01
C ILE A 69 -24.99 22.47 15.19
N GLY A 70 -26.01 21.60 15.09
CA GLY A 70 -27.18 21.69 16.01
C GLY A 70 -27.90 23.00 15.87
N ASP A 71 -28.11 23.70 16.98
CA ASP A 71 -28.77 24.99 17.04
C ASP A 71 -27.81 26.20 17.07
N ARG A 72 -26.52 25.97 16.88
CA ARG A 72 -25.45 26.97 16.90
C ARG A 72 -24.86 27.18 15.52
N ASN A 73 -24.44 28.44 15.26
CA ASN A 73 -23.79 28.83 14.01
C ASN A 73 -22.38 29.36 14.29
N ILE A 74 -21.46 29.13 13.35
CA ILE A 74 -20.10 29.65 13.37
C ILE A 74 -19.72 30.11 11.95
N ASP A 75 -18.87 31.13 11.85
CA ASP A 75 -18.22 31.48 10.59
C ASP A 75 -17.31 30.34 10.15
N GLY A 76 -17.60 29.75 9.00
CA GLY A 76 -16.87 28.60 8.47
C GLY A 76 -15.37 28.84 8.27
N LYS A 77 -14.94 30.09 8.09
CA LYS A 77 -13.53 30.47 8.04
C LYS A 77 -12.77 30.08 9.32
N GLN A 78 -13.44 30.09 10.48
CA GLN A 78 -12.82 29.67 11.74
C GLN A 78 -12.56 28.16 11.83
N LEU A 79 -13.15 27.36 10.92
CA LEU A 79 -12.95 25.93 10.84
C LEU A 79 -11.75 25.54 9.97
N LYS A 80 -11.19 26.50 9.22
CA LYS A 80 -10.02 26.28 8.38
C LYS A 80 -8.77 26.08 9.23
N TRP A 81 -7.95 25.09 8.84
CA TRP A 81 -6.66 24.85 9.49
C TRP A 81 -5.79 26.09 9.52
N SER A 82 -5.70 26.80 8.41
CA SER A 82 -4.95 28.06 8.26
C SER A 82 -5.38 29.18 9.20
N VAL A 83 -6.56 29.08 9.81
CA VAL A 83 -7.10 30.06 10.73
C VAL A 83 -6.99 29.58 12.19
N PHE A 84 -7.52 28.40 12.50
CA PHE A 84 -7.58 27.96 13.90
C PHE A 84 -6.21 27.58 14.47
N ARG A 85 -5.23 27.20 13.66
CA ARG A 85 -3.87 26.90 14.12
C ARG A 85 -3.21 28.07 14.86
N ASP A 86 -3.60 29.29 14.56
CA ASP A 86 -3.07 30.52 15.20
C ASP A 86 -3.87 30.93 16.46
N PHE A 87 -4.88 30.14 16.88
CA PHE A 87 -5.64 30.42 18.08
C PHE A 87 -4.84 30.03 19.35
N PRO A 88 -5.07 30.73 20.48
CA PRO A 88 -4.59 30.26 21.78
C PRO A 88 -5.10 28.83 22.05
N ALA A 89 -4.28 28.00 22.74
CA ALA A 89 -4.52 26.58 22.94
C ALA A 89 -5.96 26.26 23.42
N GLU A 90 -6.48 26.99 24.38
CA GLU A 90 -7.85 26.79 24.91
C GLU A 90 -8.92 27.05 23.84
N LYS A 91 -8.77 28.13 23.08
CA LYS A 91 -9.70 28.45 21.98
C LYS A 91 -9.56 27.42 20.83
N MET A 92 -8.34 27.03 20.46
CA MET A 92 -8.09 26.02 19.46
C MET A 92 -8.81 24.72 19.83
N TYR A 93 -8.68 24.30 21.07
CA TYR A 93 -9.28 23.07 21.58
C TYR A 93 -10.81 23.11 21.57
N SER A 94 -11.41 24.22 22.06
CA SER A 94 -12.85 24.42 22.03
C SER A 94 -13.39 24.43 20.59
N VAL A 95 -12.72 25.14 19.66
CA VAL A 95 -13.11 25.16 18.24
C VAL A 95 -12.98 23.79 17.62
N MET A 96 -11.91 23.04 17.92
CA MET A 96 -11.72 21.68 17.42
C MET A 96 -12.82 20.74 17.89
N GLN A 97 -13.09 20.69 19.19
CA GLN A 97 -14.07 19.75 19.74
C GLN A 97 -15.52 20.10 19.39
N GLU A 98 -15.87 21.38 19.44
CA GLU A 98 -17.26 21.80 19.32
C GLU A 98 -17.69 22.05 17.86
N TRP A 99 -16.74 22.31 16.98
CA TRP A 99 -17.02 22.77 15.63
C TRP A 99 -16.31 22.02 14.53
N VAL A 100 -14.96 21.98 14.52
CA VAL A 100 -14.20 21.38 13.43
C VAL A 100 -14.44 19.87 13.35
N PHE A 101 -14.34 19.17 14.48
CA PHE A 101 -14.55 17.73 14.49
C PHE A 101 -15.99 17.33 14.16
N PRO A 102 -17.05 17.95 14.73
CA PRO A 102 -18.43 17.76 14.27
C PRO A 102 -18.65 18.15 12.80
N PHE A 103 -17.99 19.19 12.30
CA PHE A 103 -18.07 19.59 10.90
C PHE A 103 -17.54 18.49 9.98
N ILE A 104 -16.35 17.96 10.23
CA ILE A 104 -15.81 16.87 9.40
C ILE A 104 -16.64 15.60 9.51
N LYS A 105 -17.24 15.29 10.66
CA LYS A 105 -18.19 14.16 10.79
C LYS A 105 -19.40 14.28 9.87
N ASN A 106 -19.85 15.49 9.59
CA ASN A 106 -21.02 15.79 8.78
C ASN A 106 -20.67 16.38 7.41
N LEU A 107 -19.44 16.23 6.95
CA LEU A 107 -18.95 16.83 5.71
C LEU A 107 -19.75 16.41 4.48
N HIS A 108 -20.23 15.17 4.46
CA HIS A 108 -21.11 14.66 3.41
C HIS A 108 -22.58 14.70 3.84
N SER A 109 -23.41 15.31 2.98
CA SER A 109 -24.87 15.33 3.15
C SER A 109 -25.51 13.95 2.98
N ASP A 110 -24.88 13.06 2.20
CA ASP A 110 -25.34 11.68 2.05
C ASP A 110 -24.86 10.80 3.22
N LYS A 111 -25.79 10.52 4.13
CA LYS A 111 -25.58 9.62 5.27
C LYS A 111 -25.24 8.17 4.88
N ASN A 112 -25.48 7.80 3.63
CA ASN A 112 -25.15 6.47 3.12
C ASN A 112 -23.74 6.38 2.54
N SER A 113 -23.04 7.50 2.35
CA SER A 113 -21.65 7.47 1.92
C SER A 113 -20.78 6.67 2.89
N ALA A 114 -19.75 6.02 2.37
CA ALA A 114 -18.78 5.27 3.19
C ALA A 114 -18.17 6.18 4.27
N TYR A 115 -17.81 7.38 3.89
CA TYR A 115 -17.25 8.37 4.80
C TYR A 115 -18.18 8.66 5.98
N SER A 116 -19.45 9.00 5.73
CA SER A 116 -20.43 9.32 6.78
C SER A 116 -20.64 8.15 7.74
N LYS A 117 -20.74 6.92 7.22
CA LYS A 117 -20.91 5.71 8.03
C LYS A 117 -19.73 5.45 8.98
N TYR A 118 -18.50 5.71 8.52
CA TYR A 118 -17.30 5.45 9.34
C TYR A 118 -16.90 6.62 10.22
N MET A 119 -17.38 7.83 9.92
CA MET A 119 -17.18 8.99 10.78
C MET A 119 -18.21 9.09 11.91
N ASP A 120 -19.33 8.40 11.82
CA ASP A 120 -20.41 8.50 12.82
C ASP A 120 -19.94 8.13 14.23
N ASP A 121 -19.16 7.06 14.39
CA ASP A 121 -18.59 6.61 15.66
C ASP A 121 -17.19 7.17 15.95
N ALA A 122 -16.68 8.09 15.12
CA ALA A 122 -15.39 8.73 15.32
C ALA A 122 -15.38 9.61 16.58
N ILE A 123 -14.28 9.54 17.34
CA ILE A 123 -14.10 10.28 18.59
C ILE A 123 -12.80 11.07 18.56
N PHE A 124 -12.87 12.35 18.87
CA PHE A 124 -11.69 13.17 19.10
C PHE A 124 -11.14 12.91 20.51
N LYS A 125 -9.92 12.34 20.60
CA LYS A 125 -9.38 11.80 21.87
C LYS A 125 -8.18 12.57 22.42
N LEU A 126 -7.76 13.69 21.82
CA LEU A 126 -6.70 14.50 22.41
C LEU A 126 -7.18 15.07 23.74
N PRO A 127 -6.49 14.77 24.87
CA PRO A 127 -7.05 15.04 26.19
C PRO A 127 -6.92 16.49 26.67
N THR A 128 -5.99 17.26 26.09
CA THR A 128 -5.69 18.62 26.61
C THR A 128 -5.45 19.63 25.50
N PRO A 129 -5.78 20.92 25.75
CA PRO A 129 -5.50 22.04 24.85
C PRO A 129 -4.01 22.16 24.48
N ILE A 130 -3.15 21.98 25.46
CA ILE A 130 -1.68 22.06 25.28
C ILE A 130 -1.18 20.97 24.35
N LEU A 131 -1.72 19.75 24.47
CA LEU A 131 -1.35 18.65 23.58
C LEU A 131 -1.77 18.93 22.15
N LEU A 132 -3.02 19.39 21.95
CA LEU A 132 -3.51 19.74 20.62
C LEU A 132 -2.64 20.82 19.97
N SER A 133 -2.33 21.90 20.68
CA SER A 133 -1.47 22.98 20.15
C SER A 133 -0.11 22.45 19.74
N LYS A 134 0.57 21.67 20.58
CA LYS A 134 1.86 21.06 20.23
C LYS A 134 1.79 20.15 19.00
N VAL A 135 0.72 19.38 18.86
CA VAL A 135 0.54 18.48 17.73
C VAL A 135 0.30 19.28 16.45
N VAL A 136 -0.55 20.32 16.51
CA VAL A 136 -0.84 21.22 15.38
C VAL A 136 0.42 21.94 14.92
N ASP A 137 1.19 22.54 15.82
CA ASP A 137 2.44 23.21 15.51
C ASP A 137 3.44 22.25 14.86
N SER A 138 3.54 21.05 15.42
CA SER A 138 4.42 19.99 14.94
C SER A 138 4.02 19.49 13.54
N LEU A 139 2.73 19.36 13.25
CA LEU A 139 2.23 19.01 11.91
C LEU A 139 2.49 20.14 10.91
N ASP A 140 2.26 21.38 11.30
CA ASP A 140 2.44 22.55 10.44
C ASP A 140 3.91 22.71 9.98
N GLU A 141 4.87 22.50 10.88
CA GLU A 141 6.30 22.46 10.53
C GLU A 141 6.61 21.36 9.50
N ARG A 142 5.97 20.17 9.62
CA ARG A 142 6.16 19.06 8.70
C ARG A 142 5.57 19.34 7.33
N TYR A 143 4.39 19.96 7.29
CA TYR A 143 3.78 20.36 6.02
C TYR A 143 4.63 21.39 5.27
N LYS A 144 5.29 22.32 5.97
CA LYS A 144 6.25 23.24 5.36
C LYS A 144 7.41 22.49 4.70
N LEU A 145 8.00 21.52 5.43
CA LEU A 145 9.07 20.68 4.88
C LEU A 145 8.61 19.81 3.71
N MET A 146 7.41 19.22 3.79
CA MET A 146 6.85 18.43 2.70
C MET A 146 6.68 19.27 1.43
N ASN A 147 6.28 20.53 1.55
CA ASN A 147 6.13 21.44 0.42
C ASN A 147 7.47 21.86 -0.21
N GLU A 148 8.58 21.81 0.55
CA GLU A 148 9.94 22.06 0.05
C GLU A 148 10.53 20.85 -0.70
N ILE A 149 10.03 19.62 -0.43
CA ILE A 149 10.49 18.42 -1.09
C ILE A 149 9.74 18.26 -2.41
N GLN A 150 10.44 18.36 -3.53
CA GLN A 150 9.89 18.24 -4.89
C GLN A 150 9.50 16.79 -5.28
N SER A 151 9.19 15.90 -4.34
CA SER A 151 8.76 14.54 -4.69
C SER A 151 7.24 14.47 -4.85
N VAL A 152 6.80 13.66 -5.78
CA VAL A 152 5.41 13.61 -6.28
C VAL A 152 4.36 13.29 -5.23
N ASP A 153 4.72 12.64 -4.09
CA ASP A 153 3.75 12.34 -3.03
C ASP A 153 4.40 12.08 -1.66
N VAL A 154 4.95 13.13 -1.09
CA VAL A 154 5.49 13.08 0.28
C VAL A 154 4.40 12.85 1.33
N ARG A 155 3.17 13.33 1.08
CA ARG A 155 2.05 13.19 2.03
C ARG A 155 1.62 11.74 2.20
N GLY A 156 1.48 11.01 1.10
CA GLY A 156 1.21 9.58 1.13
C GLY A 156 2.34 8.79 1.81
N ASP A 157 3.58 9.17 1.59
CA ASP A 157 4.74 8.55 2.25
C ASP A 157 4.74 8.80 3.76
N VAL A 158 4.38 10.02 4.22
CA VAL A 158 4.22 10.33 5.66
C VAL A 158 3.13 9.47 6.27
N TYR A 159 2.01 9.39 5.59
CA TYR A 159 0.89 8.59 6.03
C TYR A 159 1.24 7.10 6.12
N GLU A 160 1.95 6.61 5.10
CA GLU A 160 2.46 5.24 5.09
C GLU A 160 3.43 4.97 6.25
N TYR A 161 4.34 5.90 6.49
CA TYR A 161 5.28 5.78 7.61
C TYR A 161 4.57 5.75 8.97
N LEU A 162 3.59 6.61 9.18
CA LEU A 162 2.77 6.59 10.39
C LEU A 162 2.06 5.25 10.58
N LEU A 163 1.46 4.72 9.54
CA LEU A 163 0.81 3.41 9.58
C LEU A 163 1.81 2.27 9.81
N SER A 164 3.07 2.42 9.37
CA SER A 164 4.12 1.45 9.64
C SER A 164 4.40 1.26 11.13
N LYS A 165 4.17 2.28 11.93
CA LYS A 165 4.33 2.21 13.40
C LYS A 165 3.30 1.29 14.08
N ILE A 166 2.11 1.12 13.51
CA ILE A 166 1.12 0.16 14.04
C ILE A 166 1.67 -1.26 14.02
N ALA A 167 2.29 -1.63 12.91
CA ALA A 167 2.81 -2.99 12.75
C ALA A 167 3.99 -3.29 13.68
N GLN A 168 4.83 -2.29 13.96
CA GLN A 168 5.94 -2.42 14.93
C GLN A 168 5.45 -2.66 16.37
N SER A 169 4.23 -2.24 16.69
CA SER A 169 3.63 -2.47 18.01
C SER A 169 3.15 -3.91 18.26
N GLY A 170 3.28 -4.81 17.29
CA GLY A 170 3.04 -6.25 17.44
C GLY A 170 1.57 -6.67 17.64
N ARG A 171 0.62 -5.78 17.49
CA ARG A 171 -0.78 -6.05 17.88
C ARG A 171 -1.74 -6.39 16.75
N ASN A 172 -1.48 -6.31 15.53
CA ASN A 172 -2.34 -6.84 14.46
C ASN A 172 -1.47 -7.15 13.26
N GLY A 173 -1.47 -8.40 12.78
CA GLY A 173 -0.74 -8.88 11.60
C GLY A 173 -1.18 -8.24 10.27
N GLN A 174 -1.46 -6.96 10.28
CA GLN A 174 -1.79 -6.18 9.09
C GLN A 174 -0.49 -5.84 8.37
N PHE A 175 -0.22 -6.59 7.31
CA PHE A 175 0.88 -6.34 6.40
C PHE A 175 0.50 -5.22 5.45
N ARG A 176 1.33 -4.19 5.38
CA ARG A 176 1.13 -3.12 4.41
C ARG A 176 2.01 -3.35 3.19
N THR A 177 1.43 -3.19 2.01
CA THR A 177 2.19 -3.26 0.76
C THR A 177 2.98 -1.98 0.57
N PRO A 178 4.30 -2.05 0.34
CA PRO A 178 5.10 -0.89 0.03
C PRO A 178 4.57 -0.15 -1.21
N ARG A 179 4.57 1.18 -1.16
CA ARG A 179 3.94 2.01 -2.19
C ARG A 179 4.54 1.82 -3.59
N HIS A 180 5.85 1.64 -3.68
CA HIS A 180 6.53 1.37 -4.95
C HIS A 180 6.09 0.03 -5.57
N ILE A 181 5.77 -0.97 -4.75
CA ILE A 181 5.19 -2.25 -5.21
C ILE A 181 3.74 -2.05 -5.67
N ILE A 182 2.94 -1.28 -4.92
CA ILE A 182 1.57 -0.93 -5.33
C ILE A 182 1.60 -0.23 -6.69
N ARG A 183 2.45 0.80 -6.85
CA ARG A 183 2.58 1.55 -8.11
C ARG A 183 3.01 0.66 -9.26
N MET A 184 4.01 -0.21 -9.06
CA MET A 184 4.42 -1.20 -10.06
C MET A 184 3.23 -2.04 -10.51
N MET A 185 2.46 -2.60 -9.58
CA MET A 185 1.30 -3.43 -9.92
C MET A 185 0.23 -2.64 -10.67
N VAL A 186 -0.05 -1.41 -10.26
CA VAL A 186 -1.02 -0.54 -10.96
C VAL A 186 -0.53 -0.19 -12.38
N GLU A 187 0.74 0.17 -12.56
CA GLU A 187 1.31 0.47 -13.87
C GLU A 187 1.28 -0.75 -14.80
N MET A 188 1.60 -1.95 -14.29
CA MET A 188 1.50 -3.19 -15.07
C MET A 188 0.08 -3.51 -15.50
N MET A 189 -0.90 -3.19 -14.67
CA MET A 189 -2.30 -3.46 -14.98
C MET A 189 -2.95 -2.37 -15.84
N ASP A 190 -2.36 -1.19 -15.96
CA ASP A 190 -2.83 -0.05 -16.79
C ASP A 190 -4.36 0.11 -16.75
N PRO A 191 -4.95 0.50 -15.61
CA PRO A 191 -6.39 0.60 -15.46
C PRO A 191 -7.00 1.62 -16.45
N ALA A 192 -8.20 1.31 -16.96
CA ALA A 192 -8.96 2.15 -17.88
C ALA A 192 -10.06 2.96 -17.18
N ALA A 193 -10.61 3.95 -17.87
CA ALA A 193 -11.59 4.90 -17.33
C ALA A 193 -12.97 4.28 -17.04
N ASP A 194 -13.27 3.12 -17.58
CA ASP A 194 -14.55 2.40 -17.46
C ASP A 194 -14.47 1.19 -16.52
N GLU A 195 -13.33 0.95 -15.88
CA GLU A 195 -13.14 -0.21 -15.01
C GLU A 195 -13.85 -0.07 -13.65
N MET A 196 -14.17 -1.23 -13.09
CA MET A 196 -14.60 -1.40 -11.70
C MET A 196 -13.46 -2.09 -10.94
N ILE A 197 -12.74 -1.33 -10.12
CA ILE A 197 -11.53 -1.77 -9.42
C ILE A 197 -11.88 -2.19 -8.00
N CYS A 198 -11.51 -3.40 -7.60
CA CYS A 198 -11.81 -3.93 -6.27
C CYS A 198 -10.53 -4.37 -5.54
N ASP A 199 -10.46 -3.96 -4.28
CA ASP A 199 -9.54 -4.53 -3.28
C ASP A 199 -10.38 -5.13 -2.13
N PRO A 200 -10.59 -6.46 -2.09
CA PRO A 200 -11.42 -7.10 -1.07
C PRO A 200 -10.70 -7.32 0.27
N ALA A 201 -9.52 -6.75 0.46
CA ALA A 201 -8.75 -6.67 1.70
C ALA A 201 -8.06 -5.31 1.79
N CYS A 202 -8.84 -4.22 1.62
CA CYS A 202 -8.32 -2.91 1.22
C CYS A 202 -7.52 -2.18 2.31
N GLY A 203 -7.68 -2.53 3.58
CA GLY A 203 -7.04 -1.82 4.68
C GLY A 203 -7.26 -0.31 4.57
N THR A 204 -6.20 0.45 4.36
CA THR A 204 -6.22 1.91 4.16
C THR A 204 -6.43 2.34 2.71
N SER A 205 -6.89 1.44 1.85
CA SER A 205 -7.20 1.67 0.43
C SER A 205 -6.00 2.03 -0.45
N GLY A 206 -4.80 1.54 -0.12
CA GLY A 206 -3.57 1.89 -0.83
C GLY A 206 -3.59 1.57 -2.33
N PHE A 207 -4.10 0.41 -2.75
CA PHE A 207 -4.26 0.06 -4.16
C PHE A 207 -5.27 0.93 -4.89
N LEU A 208 -6.39 1.24 -4.23
CA LEU A 208 -7.45 2.07 -4.81
C LEU A 208 -6.98 3.52 -5.00
N VAL A 209 -6.28 4.08 -4.00
CA VAL A 209 -5.66 5.42 -4.09
C VAL A 209 -4.66 5.47 -5.23
N ALA A 210 -3.72 4.52 -5.29
CA ALA A 210 -2.71 4.48 -6.34
C ALA A 210 -3.32 4.32 -7.74
N SER A 211 -4.39 3.54 -7.89
CA SER A 211 -5.15 3.43 -9.14
C SER A 211 -5.79 4.76 -9.52
N GLY A 212 -6.36 5.47 -8.56
CA GLY A 212 -6.93 6.81 -8.78
C GLY A 212 -5.89 7.85 -9.19
N GLU A 213 -4.71 7.84 -8.56
CA GLU A 213 -3.58 8.69 -8.92
C GLU A 213 -3.08 8.40 -10.34
N TYR A 214 -2.87 7.11 -10.66
CA TYR A 214 -2.46 6.67 -11.99
C TYR A 214 -3.43 7.13 -13.08
N LEU A 215 -4.71 6.91 -12.88
CA LEU A 215 -5.76 7.33 -13.82
C LEU A 215 -5.80 8.84 -14.00
N ARG A 216 -5.60 9.61 -12.94
CA ARG A 216 -5.55 11.06 -12.98
C ARG A 216 -4.32 11.59 -13.72
N GLU A 217 -3.19 10.89 -13.60
CA GLU A 217 -1.93 11.25 -14.25
C GLU A 217 -1.93 10.82 -15.72
N LYS A 218 -2.30 9.58 -16.02
CA LYS A 218 -2.13 8.97 -17.34
C LYS A 218 -3.38 9.03 -18.24
N LYS A 219 -4.58 9.06 -17.63
CA LYS A 219 -5.89 8.99 -18.34
C LYS A 219 -6.76 10.22 -18.05
N LYS A 220 -6.16 11.35 -17.72
CA LYS A 220 -6.85 12.57 -17.29
C LYS A 220 -7.94 13.02 -18.28
N GLU A 221 -7.64 13.00 -19.57
CA GLU A 221 -8.57 13.43 -20.60
C GLU A 221 -9.77 12.50 -20.71
N ASP A 222 -9.55 11.20 -20.70
CA ASP A 222 -10.59 10.18 -20.77
C ASP A 222 -11.58 10.27 -19.61
N ILE A 223 -11.08 10.63 -18.42
CA ILE A 223 -11.89 10.68 -17.20
C ILE A 223 -12.58 12.04 -17.05
N PHE A 224 -11.81 13.16 -17.07
CA PHE A 224 -12.33 14.44 -16.60
C PHE A 224 -13.00 15.27 -17.70
N TYR A 225 -12.76 14.97 -18.98
CA TYR A 225 -13.41 15.65 -20.11
C TYR A 225 -14.73 14.97 -20.52
N ASN A 226 -14.98 13.76 -19.99
CA ASN A 226 -16.23 13.04 -20.15
C ASN A 226 -17.03 13.04 -18.84
N LYS A 227 -18.24 13.61 -18.86
CA LYS A 227 -19.08 13.71 -17.66
C LYS A 227 -19.43 12.32 -17.07
N SER A 228 -19.71 11.33 -17.91
CA SER A 228 -20.06 9.97 -17.47
C SER A 228 -18.86 9.29 -16.82
N ASN A 229 -17.66 9.38 -17.42
CA ASN A 229 -16.44 8.79 -16.88
C ASN A 229 -16.02 9.50 -15.57
N ARG A 230 -16.20 10.79 -15.49
CA ARG A 230 -15.95 11.55 -14.26
C ARG A 230 -16.89 11.13 -13.14
N ASP A 231 -18.18 10.97 -13.41
CA ASP A 231 -19.15 10.48 -12.42
C ASP A 231 -18.81 9.04 -12.00
N HIS A 232 -18.46 8.18 -12.95
CA HIS A 232 -18.01 6.82 -12.67
C HIS A 232 -16.76 6.79 -11.77
N TYR A 233 -15.74 7.59 -12.10
CA TYR A 233 -14.52 7.72 -11.30
C TYR A 233 -14.80 8.16 -9.86
N MET A 234 -15.71 9.14 -9.68
CA MET A 234 -16.00 9.70 -8.36
C MET A 234 -16.86 8.79 -7.48
N ASN A 235 -17.75 7.96 -8.08
CA ASN A 235 -18.84 7.33 -7.35
C ASN A 235 -18.92 5.80 -7.55
N HIS A 236 -18.35 5.22 -8.62
CA HIS A 236 -18.68 3.85 -9.02
C HIS A 236 -17.48 3.00 -9.45
N MET A 237 -16.26 3.55 -9.43
CA MET A 237 -15.06 2.86 -9.91
C MET A 237 -14.37 2.05 -8.82
N PHE A 238 -14.28 2.57 -7.59
CA PHE A 238 -13.40 2.04 -6.54
C PHE A 238 -14.19 1.33 -5.45
N TYR A 239 -13.93 0.03 -5.29
CA TYR A 239 -14.56 -0.84 -4.29
C TYR A 239 -13.53 -1.39 -3.33
N GLY A 240 -13.77 -1.26 -2.03
CA GLY A 240 -12.88 -1.78 -0.99
C GLY A 240 -13.66 -2.46 0.13
N TYR A 241 -13.15 -3.58 0.62
CA TYR A 241 -13.75 -4.31 1.74
C TYR A 241 -12.71 -4.60 2.81
N ASP A 242 -13.07 -4.40 4.04
CA ASP A 242 -12.26 -4.78 5.20
C ASP A 242 -13.15 -5.04 6.43
N MET A 243 -12.62 -5.73 7.43
CA MET A 243 -13.30 -6.00 8.69
C MET A 243 -12.86 -5.05 9.82
N ASP A 244 -11.90 -4.17 9.58
CA ASP A 244 -11.42 -3.18 10.53
C ASP A 244 -12.02 -1.80 10.23
N ARG A 245 -12.94 -1.34 11.08
CA ARG A 245 -13.60 -0.03 10.92
C ARG A 245 -12.63 1.14 10.95
N THR A 246 -11.57 1.05 11.74
CA THR A 246 -10.55 2.11 11.80
C THR A 246 -9.80 2.20 10.47
N MET A 247 -9.43 1.05 9.87
CA MET A 247 -8.79 1.03 8.57
C MET A 247 -9.71 1.58 7.48
N LEU A 248 -10.98 1.23 7.48
CA LEU A 248 -11.97 1.74 6.51
C LEU A 248 -12.18 3.26 6.65
N ARG A 249 -12.21 3.78 7.89
CA ARG A 249 -12.29 5.22 8.15
C ARG A 249 -11.09 5.95 7.57
N ILE A 250 -9.90 5.44 7.86
CA ILE A 250 -8.64 5.94 7.32
C ILE A 250 -8.64 5.84 5.78
N GLY A 251 -9.06 4.71 5.23
CA GLY A 251 -9.18 4.49 3.79
C GLY A 251 -10.13 5.47 3.11
N ALA A 252 -11.30 5.72 3.69
CA ALA A 252 -12.26 6.68 3.16
C ALA A 252 -11.68 8.11 3.13
N MET A 253 -11.04 8.55 4.23
CA MET A 253 -10.37 9.85 4.26
C MET A 253 -9.22 9.93 3.25
N ASN A 254 -8.42 8.86 3.14
CA ASN A 254 -7.33 8.77 2.18
C ASN A 254 -7.82 8.90 0.73
N MET A 255 -8.90 8.20 0.37
CA MET A 255 -9.52 8.30 -0.96
C MET A 255 -10.02 9.72 -1.25
N MET A 256 -10.70 10.34 -0.29
CA MET A 256 -11.23 11.70 -0.45
C MET A 256 -10.13 12.76 -0.62
N THR A 257 -9.05 12.69 0.16
CA THR A 257 -7.93 13.63 0.03
C THR A 257 -7.21 13.49 -1.30
N HIS A 258 -7.31 12.28 -1.93
CA HIS A 258 -6.83 12.02 -3.27
C HIS A 258 -7.90 12.26 -4.35
N GLY A 259 -9.01 12.95 -4.00
CA GLY A 259 -10.02 13.45 -4.94
C GLY A 259 -10.95 12.39 -5.51
N ILE A 260 -11.27 11.38 -4.70
CA ILE A 260 -12.32 10.40 -4.97
C ILE A 260 -13.40 10.64 -3.90
N ASP A 261 -14.48 11.31 -4.30
CA ASP A 261 -15.45 11.87 -3.35
C ASP A 261 -16.29 10.78 -2.65
N ASN A 262 -16.73 9.75 -3.36
CA ASN A 262 -17.61 8.70 -2.83
C ASN A 262 -17.08 7.28 -3.16
N PRO A 263 -15.97 6.85 -2.56
CA PRO A 263 -15.48 5.49 -2.77
C PRO A 263 -16.47 4.46 -2.19
N CYS A 264 -16.66 3.33 -2.89
CA CYS A 264 -17.50 2.23 -2.42
C CYS A 264 -16.74 1.37 -1.43
N ILE A 265 -16.41 1.91 -0.25
CA ILE A 265 -15.69 1.22 0.81
C ILE A 265 -16.68 0.71 1.85
N GLU A 266 -16.64 -0.58 2.17
CA GLU A 266 -17.61 -1.20 3.05
C GLU A 266 -16.98 -2.13 4.09
N TYR A 267 -17.54 -2.11 5.31
CA TYR A 267 -17.27 -3.13 6.31
C TYR A 267 -17.90 -4.46 5.86
N ARG A 268 -17.07 -5.42 5.51
CA ARG A 268 -17.52 -6.71 5.00
C ARG A 268 -16.46 -7.78 5.23
N ASP A 269 -16.90 -8.94 5.73
CA ASP A 269 -16.10 -10.15 5.65
C ASP A 269 -16.14 -10.68 4.22
N SER A 270 -15.04 -10.48 3.51
CA SER A 270 -14.91 -10.82 2.09
C SER A 270 -15.03 -12.31 1.79
N LEU A 271 -14.71 -13.17 2.76
CA LEU A 271 -14.71 -14.62 2.61
C LEU A 271 -16.00 -15.28 3.08
N SER A 272 -16.88 -14.56 3.78
CA SER A 272 -18.16 -15.07 4.27
C SER A 272 -19.29 -14.96 3.24
N ASP A 273 -20.45 -15.48 3.58
CA ASP A 273 -21.68 -15.34 2.79
C ASP A 273 -22.23 -13.89 2.74
N GLN A 274 -21.67 -12.97 3.55
CA GLN A 274 -21.97 -11.55 3.44
C GLN A 274 -21.51 -10.97 2.10
N ASN A 275 -20.45 -11.53 1.54
CA ASN A 275 -19.98 -11.14 0.21
C ASN A 275 -20.71 -11.92 -0.88
N ILE A 276 -21.73 -11.27 -1.45
CA ILE A 276 -22.57 -11.82 -2.54
C ILE A 276 -22.04 -11.50 -3.92
N ASP A 277 -20.95 -10.72 -4.04
CA ASP A 277 -20.41 -10.27 -5.32
C ASP A 277 -19.91 -11.45 -6.16
N LYS A 278 -20.37 -11.51 -7.41
CA LYS A 278 -19.98 -12.49 -8.43
C LYS A 278 -19.96 -11.81 -9.79
N ASN A 279 -18.92 -12.07 -10.58
CA ASN A 279 -18.80 -11.54 -11.95
C ASN A 279 -19.06 -10.03 -12.04
N LYS A 280 -18.51 -9.26 -11.12
CA LYS A 280 -18.82 -7.85 -10.97
C LYS A 280 -17.65 -6.93 -11.37
N TYR A 281 -16.43 -7.28 -10.99
CA TYR A 281 -15.28 -6.40 -11.12
C TYR A 281 -14.48 -6.69 -12.38
N THR A 282 -13.93 -5.65 -12.97
CA THR A 282 -13.05 -5.74 -14.13
C THR A 282 -11.58 -5.87 -13.74
N LEU A 283 -11.22 -5.33 -12.59
CA LEU A 283 -9.86 -5.36 -12.07
C LEU A 283 -9.86 -5.63 -10.55
N VAL A 284 -9.07 -6.61 -10.13
CA VAL A 284 -8.76 -6.87 -8.72
C VAL A 284 -7.28 -6.59 -8.48
N LEU A 285 -7.00 -5.71 -7.52
CA LEU A 285 -5.66 -5.40 -7.02
C LEU A 285 -5.65 -5.63 -5.53
N ALA A 286 -4.87 -6.60 -5.03
CA ALA A 286 -4.96 -6.97 -3.64
C ALA A 286 -3.66 -7.53 -3.06
N ASN A 287 -3.48 -7.27 -1.76
CA ASN A 287 -2.51 -7.96 -0.92
C ASN A 287 -3.24 -8.58 0.27
N PRO A 288 -3.86 -9.77 0.11
CA PRO A 288 -4.61 -10.40 1.18
C PRO A 288 -3.70 -10.88 2.31
N PRO A 289 -4.24 -11.20 3.51
CA PRO A 289 -3.47 -11.73 4.61
C PRO A 289 -2.69 -13.00 4.22
N PHE A 290 -1.38 -13.04 4.53
CA PHE A 290 -0.48 -14.15 4.16
C PHE A 290 -0.69 -15.41 5.00
N LYS A 291 -1.32 -15.28 6.16
CA LYS A 291 -1.57 -16.36 7.10
C LYS A 291 -2.92 -16.18 7.77
N GLY A 292 -3.62 -17.26 7.94
CA GLY A 292 -4.86 -17.30 8.66
C GLY A 292 -5.53 -18.66 8.48
N SER A 293 -6.36 -19.01 9.43
CA SER A 293 -7.21 -20.20 9.35
C SER A 293 -8.59 -19.83 9.82
N LEU A 294 -9.57 -20.02 8.97
CA LEU A 294 -10.98 -19.75 9.25
C LEU A 294 -11.72 -21.05 9.54
N ASP A 295 -12.78 -20.97 10.34
CA ASP A 295 -13.70 -22.08 10.47
C ASP A 295 -14.53 -22.23 9.19
N ALA A 296 -14.69 -23.47 8.73
CA ALA A 296 -15.37 -23.74 7.47
C ALA A 296 -16.82 -23.21 7.45
N GLU A 297 -17.46 -23.11 8.62
CA GLU A 297 -18.82 -22.60 8.78
C GLU A 297 -18.93 -21.09 8.56
N SER A 298 -17.82 -20.34 8.71
CA SER A 298 -17.78 -18.90 8.48
C SER A 298 -17.44 -18.54 7.02
N VAL A 299 -17.00 -19.52 6.23
CA VAL A 299 -16.59 -19.31 4.83
C VAL A 299 -17.73 -19.60 3.88
N SER A 300 -17.90 -18.75 2.88
CA SER A 300 -18.90 -18.94 1.81
C SER A 300 -18.78 -20.32 1.16
N ALA A 301 -19.90 -21.03 1.07
CA ALA A 301 -19.96 -22.37 0.49
C ALA A 301 -19.45 -22.44 -0.95
N ASP A 302 -19.59 -21.37 -1.72
CA ASP A 302 -19.10 -21.32 -3.10
C ASP A 302 -17.58 -21.34 -3.19
N LEU A 303 -16.89 -20.65 -2.27
CA LEU A 303 -15.43 -20.66 -2.20
C LEU A 303 -14.92 -22.05 -1.83
N LEU A 304 -15.58 -22.70 -0.88
CA LEU A 304 -15.22 -24.06 -0.44
C LEU A 304 -15.49 -25.13 -1.53
N LYS A 305 -16.41 -24.91 -2.45
CA LYS A 305 -16.63 -25.81 -3.60
C LYS A 305 -15.44 -25.80 -4.54
N MET A 306 -14.84 -24.61 -4.77
CA MET A 306 -13.67 -24.46 -5.65
C MET A 306 -12.39 -24.96 -4.96
N CYS A 307 -12.20 -24.64 -3.69
CA CYS A 307 -11.02 -25.02 -2.93
C CYS A 307 -11.38 -25.35 -1.47
N LYS A 308 -11.37 -26.65 -1.12
CA LYS A 308 -11.62 -27.10 0.26
C LYS A 308 -10.41 -26.80 1.15
N THR A 309 -10.43 -25.65 1.81
CA THR A 309 -9.36 -25.21 2.68
C THR A 309 -9.88 -24.30 3.78
N LYS A 310 -9.11 -24.19 4.87
CA LYS A 310 -9.29 -23.19 5.92
C LYS A 310 -8.28 -22.04 5.79
N LYS A 311 -7.33 -22.16 4.87
CA LYS A 311 -6.24 -21.20 4.68
C LYS A 311 -6.72 -19.95 3.97
N THR A 312 -6.57 -18.83 4.63
CA THR A 312 -7.04 -17.51 4.18
C THR A 312 -6.47 -17.12 2.82
N GLU A 313 -5.17 -17.33 2.62
CA GLU A 313 -4.45 -16.99 1.38
C GLU A 313 -4.98 -17.74 0.15
N LEU A 314 -5.41 -18.99 0.32
CA LEU A 314 -6.01 -19.76 -0.78
C LEU A 314 -7.47 -19.38 -1.03
N LEU A 315 -8.21 -19.06 0.03
CA LEU A 315 -9.61 -18.61 -0.08
C LEU A 315 -9.71 -17.27 -0.80
N PHE A 316 -8.77 -16.36 -0.59
CA PHE A 316 -8.73 -15.09 -1.34
C PHE A 316 -8.52 -15.30 -2.83
N LEU A 317 -7.67 -16.23 -3.26
CA LEU A 317 -7.52 -16.56 -4.68
C LEU A 317 -8.82 -17.08 -5.28
N THR A 318 -9.57 -17.95 -4.56
CA THR A 318 -10.90 -18.39 -5.03
C THR A 318 -11.90 -17.24 -5.06
N LEU A 319 -11.82 -16.33 -4.11
CA LEU A 319 -12.66 -15.12 -4.10
C LEU A 319 -12.38 -14.25 -5.33
N PHE A 320 -11.12 -13.98 -5.67
CA PHE A 320 -10.79 -13.15 -6.83
C PHE A 320 -11.39 -13.72 -8.13
N ILE A 321 -11.29 -15.03 -8.34
CA ILE A 321 -11.92 -15.70 -9.48
C ILE A 321 -13.45 -15.52 -9.44
N ARG A 322 -14.08 -15.66 -8.26
CA ARG A 322 -15.54 -15.52 -8.11
C ARG A 322 -16.02 -14.11 -8.44
N ILE A 323 -15.34 -13.08 -7.94
CA ILE A 323 -15.83 -11.69 -8.04
C ILE A 323 -15.49 -11.02 -9.37
N LEU A 324 -14.44 -11.46 -10.06
CA LEU A 324 -14.11 -10.97 -11.40
C LEU A 324 -15.18 -11.37 -12.41
N GLN A 325 -15.50 -10.48 -13.34
CA GLN A 325 -16.24 -10.82 -14.54
C GLN A 325 -15.34 -11.56 -15.55
N VAL A 326 -15.91 -12.24 -16.53
CA VAL A 326 -15.14 -12.83 -17.63
C VAL A 326 -14.44 -11.71 -18.41
N GLY A 327 -13.14 -11.87 -18.65
CA GLY A 327 -12.27 -10.83 -19.18
C GLY A 327 -11.66 -9.92 -18.12
N GLY A 328 -12.14 -9.98 -16.86
CA GLY A 328 -11.57 -9.23 -15.75
C GLY A 328 -10.21 -9.76 -15.33
N ARG A 329 -9.36 -8.87 -14.82
CA ARG A 329 -7.94 -9.10 -14.54
C ARG A 329 -7.65 -9.03 -13.05
N CYS A 330 -6.69 -9.82 -12.60
CA CYS A 330 -6.22 -9.79 -11.23
C CYS A 330 -4.70 -9.61 -11.18
N ALA A 331 -4.22 -8.73 -10.33
CA ALA A 331 -2.85 -8.75 -9.83
C ALA A 331 -2.90 -8.83 -8.31
N CYS A 332 -2.38 -9.91 -7.75
CA CYS A 332 -2.43 -10.15 -6.31
C CYS A 332 -1.09 -10.64 -5.77
N ILE A 333 -0.80 -10.25 -4.54
CA ILE A 333 0.39 -10.70 -3.81
C ILE A 333 0.03 -11.96 -3.03
N VAL A 334 0.90 -12.96 -3.15
CA VAL A 334 0.76 -14.24 -2.44
C VAL A 334 2.08 -14.61 -1.76
N PRO A 335 2.06 -15.29 -0.61
CA PRO A 335 3.28 -15.89 -0.05
C PRO A 335 3.75 -17.04 -0.94
N ASP A 336 5.06 -17.25 -1.03
CA ASP A 336 5.68 -18.30 -1.85
C ASP A 336 5.09 -19.69 -1.60
N GLY A 337 4.65 -19.96 -0.38
CA GLY A 337 3.97 -21.22 -0.03
C GLY A 337 2.74 -21.54 -0.89
N VAL A 338 2.12 -20.54 -1.50
CA VAL A 338 1.02 -20.74 -2.47
C VAL A 338 1.55 -21.35 -3.76
N LEU A 339 2.76 -20.95 -4.20
CA LEU A 339 3.32 -21.34 -5.48
C LEU A 339 3.75 -22.80 -5.53
N PHE A 340 4.30 -23.34 -4.44
CA PHE A 340 4.84 -24.70 -4.38
C PHE A 340 4.19 -25.62 -3.34
N GLY A 341 3.24 -25.11 -2.55
CA GLY A 341 2.59 -25.91 -1.50
C GLY A 341 2.06 -27.24 -2.02
N SER A 342 2.31 -28.33 -1.27
CA SER A 342 2.03 -29.71 -1.70
C SER A 342 0.62 -30.22 -1.37
N SER A 343 -0.15 -29.49 -0.53
CA SER A 343 -1.50 -29.93 -0.16
C SER A 343 -2.46 -29.95 -1.35
N ALA A 344 -3.51 -30.77 -1.27
CA ALA A 344 -4.52 -30.85 -2.32
C ALA A 344 -5.14 -29.49 -2.65
N ALA A 345 -5.36 -28.64 -1.63
CA ALA A 345 -5.93 -27.30 -1.80
C ALA A 345 -5.00 -26.37 -2.59
N HIS A 346 -3.68 -26.37 -2.31
CA HIS A 346 -2.71 -25.58 -3.07
C HIS A 346 -2.67 -26.02 -4.54
N LYS A 347 -2.63 -27.33 -4.78
CA LYS A 347 -2.63 -27.87 -6.15
C LYS A 347 -3.93 -27.54 -6.89
N ALA A 348 -5.07 -27.64 -6.19
CA ALA A 348 -6.38 -27.36 -6.79
C ALA A 348 -6.49 -25.89 -7.26
N ILE A 349 -6.08 -24.92 -6.44
CA ILE A 349 -6.18 -23.50 -6.83
C ILE A 349 -5.18 -23.14 -7.93
N ARG A 350 -3.94 -23.68 -7.90
CA ARG A 350 -2.98 -23.45 -9.00
C ARG A 350 -3.47 -24.08 -10.29
N LYS A 351 -4.01 -25.31 -10.23
CA LYS A 351 -4.63 -25.97 -11.38
C LYS A 351 -5.78 -25.12 -11.94
N GLU A 352 -6.66 -24.61 -11.08
CA GLU A 352 -7.77 -23.75 -11.48
C GLU A 352 -7.27 -22.52 -12.27
N ILE A 353 -6.26 -21.82 -11.73
CA ILE A 353 -5.71 -20.61 -12.36
C ILE A 353 -5.01 -20.93 -13.69
N VAL A 354 -4.28 -22.03 -13.77
CA VAL A 354 -3.51 -22.42 -14.99
C VAL A 354 -4.41 -23.03 -16.07
N GLU A 355 -5.35 -23.89 -15.69
CA GLU A 355 -6.18 -24.64 -16.64
C GLU A 355 -7.44 -23.90 -17.10
N ASN A 356 -8.15 -23.29 -16.16
CA ASN A 356 -9.47 -22.71 -16.40
C ASN A 356 -9.43 -21.19 -16.57
N GLN A 357 -8.34 -20.54 -16.13
CA GLN A 357 -8.13 -19.11 -16.32
C GLN A 357 -6.93 -18.89 -17.26
N LYS A 358 -6.56 -17.63 -17.49
CA LYS A 358 -5.34 -17.27 -18.22
C LYS A 358 -4.31 -16.70 -17.26
N LEU A 359 -3.40 -17.55 -16.75
CA LEU A 359 -2.24 -17.09 -15.98
C LEU A 359 -1.24 -16.45 -16.93
N GLN A 360 -0.91 -15.19 -16.70
CA GLN A 360 -0.05 -14.38 -17.56
C GLN A 360 1.36 -14.25 -17.00
N ALA A 361 1.48 -13.99 -15.68
CA ALA A 361 2.77 -13.74 -15.07
C ALA A 361 2.86 -14.21 -13.61
N VAL A 362 4.08 -14.56 -13.22
CA VAL A 362 4.52 -14.79 -11.84
C VAL A 362 5.78 -13.98 -11.60
N ILE A 363 5.73 -13.00 -10.72
CA ILE A 363 6.88 -12.17 -10.35
C ILE A 363 7.29 -12.56 -8.94
N SER A 364 8.43 -13.24 -8.81
CA SER A 364 9.00 -13.61 -7.51
C SER A 364 9.66 -12.40 -6.88
N MET A 365 9.33 -12.11 -5.64
CA MET A 365 9.91 -11.00 -4.86
C MET A 365 10.77 -11.55 -3.72
N PRO A 366 11.97 -10.99 -3.47
CA PRO A 366 12.87 -11.49 -2.44
C PRO A 366 12.30 -11.27 -1.04
N SER A 367 12.75 -12.13 -0.09
CA SER A 367 12.47 -11.90 1.32
C SER A 367 13.05 -10.54 1.74
N GLY A 368 12.27 -9.78 2.50
CA GLY A 368 12.68 -8.44 2.94
C GLY A 368 11.93 -7.29 2.26
N VAL A 369 11.26 -7.50 1.12
CA VAL A 369 10.41 -6.47 0.48
C VAL A 369 9.34 -5.96 1.47
N PHE A 370 8.77 -6.85 2.27
CA PHE A 370 7.73 -6.54 3.26
C PHE A 370 8.26 -6.28 4.67
N LYS A 371 9.57 -6.15 4.86
CA LYS A 371 10.10 -5.78 6.17
C LYS A 371 9.75 -4.34 6.54
N PRO A 372 9.56 -4.05 7.83
CA PRO A 372 9.73 -4.93 8.99
C PRO A 372 8.53 -5.86 9.28
N TYR A 373 7.49 -5.90 8.43
CA TYR A 373 6.23 -6.61 8.72
C TYR A 373 6.33 -8.12 8.51
N ALA A 374 6.97 -8.54 7.43
CA ALA A 374 7.16 -9.94 7.09
C ALA A 374 8.53 -10.17 6.45
N GLY A 375 9.24 -11.19 6.95
CA GLY A 375 10.50 -11.66 6.36
C GLY A 375 10.30 -12.85 5.41
N VAL A 376 9.10 -13.01 4.85
CA VAL A 376 8.78 -14.12 3.93
C VAL A 376 8.94 -13.67 2.48
N SER A 377 9.39 -14.58 1.63
CA SER A 377 9.36 -14.38 0.20
C SER A 377 7.92 -14.43 -0.30
N THR A 378 7.61 -13.60 -1.29
CA THR A 378 6.28 -13.45 -1.86
C THR A 378 6.36 -13.42 -3.37
N ALA A 379 5.22 -13.53 -4.03
CA ALA A 379 5.13 -13.32 -5.46
C ALA A 379 3.87 -12.54 -5.84
N ILE A 380 3.91 -11.91 -7.01
CA ILE A 380 2.73 -11.33 -7.65
C ILE A 380 2.24 -12.33 -8.69
N LEU A 381 0.97 -12.70 -8.61
CA LEU A 381 0.28 -13.46 -9.63
C LEU A 381 -0.57 -12.51 -10.47
N ILE A 382 -0.43 -12.60 -11.79
CA ILE A 382 -1.26 -11.84 -12.74
C ILE A 382 -2.01 -12.82 -13.63
N PHE A 383 -3.34 -12.76 -13.58
CA PHE A 383 -4.20 -13.59 -14.40
C PHE A 383 -5.45 -12.86 -14.88
N THR A 384 -6.02 -13.35 -16.00
CA THR A 384 -7.32 -12.92 -16.50
C THR A 384 -8.32 -14.04 -16.29
N LYS A 385 -9.51 -13.69 -15.77
CA LYS A 385 -10.62 -14.65 -15.69
C LYS A 385 -11.19 -14.92 -17.07
N THR A 386 -11.19 -16.18 -17.47
CA THR A 386 -11.72 -16.63 -18.76
C THR A 386 -12.78 -17.69 -18.61
N ASP A 387 -12.73 -18.50 -17.55
CA ASP A 387 -13.54 -19.71 -17.30
C ASP A 387 -13.43 -20.78 -18.39
N HIS A 388 -12.56 -20.58 -19.38
CA HIS A 388 -12.35 -21.47 -20.53
C HIS A 388 -10.86 -21.76 -20.80
N GLY A 389 -9.98 -21.40 -19.87
CA GLY A 389 -8.53 -21.52 -20.03
C GLY A 389 -7.92 -20.38 -20.85
N GLY A 390 -6.82 -20.64 -21.54
CA GLY A 390 -6.10 -19.65 -22.35
C GLY A 390 -4.67 -19.36 -21.88
N THR A 391 -4.17 -20.14 -20.93
CA THR A 391 -2.75 -20.17 -20.60
C THR A 391 -2.01 -21.06 -21.61
N ASP A 392 -1.13 -20.48 -22.41
CA ASP A 392 -0.21 -21.22 -23.27
C ASP A 392 1.20 -21.28 -22.64
N LYS A 393 1.63 -20.14 -22.13
CA LYS A 393 2.89 -19.95 -21.44
C LYS A 393 2.73 -18.87 -20.38
N VAL A 394 3.55 -18.94 -19.34
CA VAL A 394 3.56 -18.00 -18.22
C VAL A 394 4.89 -17.27 -18.19
N TRP A 395 4.83 -15.95 -18.06
CA TRP A 395 6.04 -15.14 -17.87
C TRP A 395 6.46 -15.16 -16.41
N PHE A 396 7.72 -15.54 -16.17
CA PHE A 396 8.35 -15.53 -14.85
C PHE A 396 9.37 -14.41 -14.79
N TYR A 397 9.41 -13.71 -13.66
CA TYR A 397 10.42 -12.72 -13.37
C TYR A 397 11.00 -12.94 -11.97
N ASP A 398 12.32 -13.02 -11.85
CA ASP A 398 13.07 -13.13 -10.60
C ASP A 398 13.52 -11.75 -10.15
N MET A 399 12.69 -11.08 -9.38
CA MET A 399 13.02 -9.78 -8.81
C MET A 399 14.02 -9.97 -7.67
N THR A 400 15.14 -9.27 -7.74
CA THR A 400 16.23 -9.33 -6.76
C THR A 400 16.34 -8.05 -5.94
N ALA A 401 15.86 -6.93 -6.46
CA ALA A 401 15.95 -5.61 -5.83
C ALA A 401 14.73 -4.75 -6.16
N ASP A 402 14.25 -4.00 -5.18
CA ASP A 402 13.08 -3.13 -5.29
C ASP A 402 13.40 -1.64 -5.04
N GLY A 403 14.69 -1.26 -5.12
CA GLY A 403 15.15 0.10 -4.85
C GLY A 403 15.40 0.39 -3.37
N TYR A 404 15.29 -0.63 -2.50
CA TYR A 404 15.52 -0.51 -1.06
C TYR A 404 16.32 -1.70 -0.53
N SER A 405 17.09 -1.47 0.57
CA SER A 405 17.77 -2.56 1.27
C SER A 405 16.76 -3.58 1.79
N LEU A 406 17.12 -4.86 1.75
CA LEU A 406 16.25 -5.96 2.18
C LEU A 406 16.33 -6.26 3.69
N ASP A 407 16.92 -5.35 4.46
CA ASP A 407 16.96 -5.37 5.92
C ASP A 407 15.75 -4.62 6.54
N ASP A 408 15.69 -4.59 7.87
CA ASP A 408 14.57 -3.93 8.58
C ASP A 408 14.56 -2.40 8.44
N LYS A 409 15.67 -1.80 8.00
CA LYS A 409 15.79 -0.34 7.82
C LYS A 409 15.19 0.13 6.50
N ARG A 410 15.16 -0.73 5.48
CA ARG A 410 14.61 -0.39 4.16
C ARG A 410 15.14 0.94 3.62
N THR A 411 16.48 1.10 3.63
CA THR A 411 17.12 2.31 3.10
C THR A 411 17.13 2.29 1.57
N PRO A 412 16.95 3.44 0.89
CA PRO A 412 17.04 3.50 -0.58
C PRO A 412 18.40 3.02 -1.08
N VAL A 413 18.39 2.24 -2.16
CA VAL A 413 19.58 1.74 -2.87
C VAL A 413 19.38 1.92 -4.38
N ASN A 414 20.47 1.88 -5.15
CA ASN A 414 20.39 2.06 -6.61
C ASN A 414 19.82 0.85 -7.34
N ASP A 415 20.01 -0.36 -6.78
CA ASP A 415 19.54 -1.59 -7.40
C ASP A 415 18.01 -1.65 -7.33
N ASN A 416 17.37 -1.65 -8.51
CA ASN A 416 15.92 -1.59 -8.63
C ASN A 416 15.45 -2.25 -9.93
N ASP A 417 14.74 -3.36 -9.81
CA ASP A 417 14.21 -4.12 -10.95
C ASP A 417 12.84 -3.61 -11.41
N ILE A 418 12.17 -2.74 -10.66
CA ILE A 418 10.81 -2.28 -10.95
C ILE A 418 10.66 -1.67 -12.36
N PRO A 419 11.53 -0.76 -12.82
CA PRO A 419 11.42 -0.21 -14.17
C PRO A 419 11.56 -1.28 -15.25
N ASP A 420 12.47 -2.25 -15.07
CA ASP A 420 12.67 -3.36 -16.01
C ASP A 420 11.45 -4.29 -16.05
N ILE A 421 10.83 -4.57 -14.89
CA ILE A 421 9.60 -5.38 -14.79
C ILE A 421 8.45 -4.72 -15.58
N ILE A 422 8.21 -3.42 -15.37
CA ILE A 422 7.14 -2.68 -16.03
C ILE A 422 7.35 -2.65 -17.54
N GLU A 423 8.56 -2.32 -17.99
CA GLU A 423 8.90 -2.25 -19.41
C GLU A 423 8.73 -3.60 -20.10
N ARG A 424 9.23 -4.68 -19.48
CA ARG A 424 9.14 -6.03 -20.05
C ARG A 424 7.73 -6.57 -20.08
N PHE A 425 6.97 -6.35 -19.02
CA PHE A 425 5.58 -6.79 -18.98
C PHE A 425 4.72 -6.07 -20.02
N ALA A 426 5.00 -4.80 -20.32
CA ALA A 426 4.34 -4.07 -21.41
C ALA A 426 4.71 -4.62 -22.81
N HIS A 427 5.82 -5.36 -22.94
CA HIS A 427 6.35 -5.87 -24.20
C HIS A 427 6.65 -7.38 -24.15
N LEU A 428 5.72 -8.18 -23.65
CA LEU A 428 5.87 -9.65 -23.51
C LEU A 428 6.17 -10.37 -24.84
N ASP A 429 5.82 -9.78 -25.96
CA ASP A 429 6.19 -10.28 -27.30
C ASP A 429 7.71 -10.36 -27.51
N LYS A 430 8.48 -9.50 -26.86
CA LYS A 430 9.96 -9.46 -26.94
C LYS A 430 10.65 -10.44 -25.98
N GLU A 431 9.91 -11.08 -25.08
CA GLU A 431 10.46 -11.99 -24.07
C GLU A 431 10.61 -13.45 -24.54
N ASN A 432 10.23 -13.76 -25.81
CA ASN A 432 10.18 -15.15 -26.31
C ASN A 432 11.55 -15.83 -26.39
N ASP A 433 12.61 -15.08 -26.67
CA ASP A 433 13.95 -15.61 -26.90
C ASP A 433 14.84 -15.58 -25.64
N ARG A 434 14.26 -15.21 -24.49
CA ARG A 434 15.03 -15.14 -23.24
C ARG A 434 15.30 -16.52 -22.66
N LYS A 435 16.53 -16.66 -22.12
CA LYS A 435 16.99 -17.89 -21.50
C LYS A 435 16.53 -17.99 -20.04
N ARG A 436 16.50 -19.19 -19.51
CA ARG A 436 16.16 -19.43 -18.09
C ARG A 436 17.24 -18.99 -17.10
N THR A 437 18.40 -18.62 -17.58
CA THR A 437 19.47 -17.97 -16.81
C THR A 437 19.24 -16.45 -16.65
N ASP A 438 18.36 -15.86 -17.48
CA ASP A 438 17.98 -14.45 -17.37
C ASP A 438 17.07 -14.18 -16.17
N LYS A 439 16.84 -12.89 -15.83
CA LYS A 439 15.90 -12.50 -14.78
C LYS A 439 14.44 -12.82 -15.14
N SER A 440 14.11 -12.82 -16.44
CA SER A 440 12.76 -13.13 -16.93
C SER A 440 12.80 -14.10 -18.09
N TYR A 441 11.79 -14.95 -18.19
CA TYR A 441 11.63 -15.96 -19.24
C TYR A 441 10.21 -16.53 -19.25
N PHE A 442 9.86 -17.21 -20.33
CA PHE A 442 8.62 -17.96 -20.41
C PHE A 442 8.77 -19.43 -20.02
N VAL A 443 7.75 -19.96 -19.36
CA VAL A 443 7.56 -21.40 -19.12
C VAL A 443 6.27 -21.83 -19.78
N SER A 444 6.29 -22.91 -20.54
CA SER A 444 5.08 -23.43 -21.21
C SER A 444 4.09 -24.00 -20.20
N LYS A 445 2.80 -24.00 -20.56
CA LYS A 445 1.76 -24.61 -19.73
C LYS A 445 2.03 -26.10 -19.52
N GLU A 446 2.46 -26.83 -20.57
CA GLU A 446 2.74 -28.25 -20.51
C GLU A 446 3.78 -28.54 -19.43
N GLU A 447 4.87 -27.78 -19.39
CA GLU A 447 5.92 -27.95 -18.39
C GLU A 447 5.42 -27.65 -16.97
N ILE A 448 4.54 -26.65 -16.80
CA ILE A 448 3.92 -26.35 -15.51
C ILE A 448 3.03 -27.51 -15.05
N VAL A 449 2.26 -28.10 -15.96
CA VAL A 449 1.40 -29.27 -15.70
C VAL A 449 2.25 -30.47 -15.29
N ASP A 450 3.32 -30.78 -16.04
CA ASP A 450 4.25 -31.88 -15.78
C ASP A 450 4.94 -31.74 -14.41
N ASN A 451 5.16 -30.50 -13.97
CA ASN A 451 5.68 -30.18 -12.65
C ASN A 451 4.57 -30.02 -11.57
N ALA A 452 3.40 -30.64 -11.76
CA ALA A 452 2.30 -30.64 -10.80
C ALA A 452 1.81 -29.23 -10.41
N TYR A 453 1.78 -28.33 -11.39
CA TYR A 453 1.40 -26.92 -11.25
C TYR A 453 2.27 -26.15 -10.24
N ASP A 454 3.54 -26.51 -10.09
CA ASP A 454 4.48 -25.70 -9.32
C ASP A 454 4.71 -24.36 -10.07
N LEU A 455 4.54 -23.25 -9.36
CA LEU A 455 4.71 -21.89 -9.90
C LEU A 455 5.90 -21.17 -9.26
N SER A 456 6.75 -21.88 -8.52
CA SER A 456 7.96 -21.29 -7.96
C SER A 456 9.03 -21.08 -9.03
N ILE A 457 9.65 -19.91 -9.03
CA ILE A 457 10.67 -19.55 -10.01
C ILE A 457 11.87 -20.51 -9.98
N ASN A 458 12.25 -20.95 -8.78
CA ASN A 458 13.38 -21.86 -8.57
C ASN A 458 13.19 -23.24 -9.23
N LYS A 459 11.96 -23.60 -9.60
CA LYS A 459 11.67 -24.84 -10.30
C LYS A 459 12.13 -24.80 -11.75
N TYR A 460 12.16 -23.62 -12.37
CA TYR A 460 12.37 -23.42 -13.79
C TYR A 460 13.65 -22.64 -14.12
N LYS A 461 14.16 -21.86 -13.16
CA LYS A 461 15.37 -21.07 -13.35
C LYS A 461 16.59 -21.97 -13.50
N GLU A 462 17.41 -21.69 -14.50
CA GLU A 462 18.71 -22.29 -14.68
C GLU A 462 19.79 -21.38 -14.10
N VAL A 463 20.78 -21.97 -13.47
CA VAL A 463 21.95 -21.26 -12.94
C VAL A 463 23.17 -21.68 -13.76
N GLU A 464 23.78 -20.72 -14.44
CA GLU A 464 25.07 -20.98 -15.07
C GLU A 464 26.13 -21.15 -13.96
N TYR A 465 26.63 -22.38 -13.83
CA TYR A 465 27.73 -22.64 -12.94
C TYR A 465 29.01 -22.17 -13.60
N THR A 466 29.49 -20.98 -13.29
CA THR A 466 30.86 -20.57 -13.57
C THR A 466 31.75 -21.12 -12.45
N PRO A 467 32.64 -22.06 -12.73
CA PRO A 467 33.60 -22.52 -11.72
C PRO A 467 34.37 -21.32 -11.19
N VAL A 468 34.33 -21.12 -9.90
CA VAL A 468 35.21 -20.12 -9.27
C VAL A 468 36.61 -20.68 -9.32
N GLU A 469 37.49 -20.13 -10.16
CA GLU A 469 38.91 -20.42 -10.10
C GLU A 469 39.46 -19.78 -8.82
N TYR A 470 39.74 -20.65 -7.87
CA TYR A 470 40.41 -20.20 -6.65
C TYR A 470 41.90 -20.06 -6.94
N PRO A 471 42.57 -19.00 -6.46
CA PRO A 471 44.01 -18.89 -6.54
C PRO A 471 44.67 -20.10 -5.86
N PRO A 472 45.86 -20.48 -6.29
CA PRO A 472 46.59 -21.61 -5.69
C PRO A 472 46.66 -21.47 -4.17
N THR A 473 46.59 -22.58 -3.46
CA THR A 473 46.62 -22.58 -1.98
C THR A 473 47.86 -21.88 -1.43
N SER A 474 48.99 -21.93 -2.15
CA SER A 474 50.23 -21.21 -1.81
C SER A 474 50.07 -19.69 -1.84
N GLU A 475 49.30 -19.16 -2.80
CA GLU A 475 49.01 -17.73 -2.92
C GLU A 475 48.04 -17.29 -1.82
N ILE A 476 47.01 -18.06 -1.54
CA ILE A 476 46.09 -17.80 -0.43
C ILE A 476 46.84 -17.77 0.90
N MET A 477 47.74 -18.73 1.13
CA MET A 477 48.54 -18.76 2.34
C MET A 477 49.52 -17.59 2.45
N SER A 478 50.04 -17.11 1.32
CA SER A 478 50.90 -15.92 1.29
C SER A 478 50.11 -14.68 1.69
N ASN A 479 48.91 -14.50 1.10
CA ASN A 479 48.02 -13.36 1.39
C ASN A 479 47.59 -13.36 2.86
N ILE A 480 47.29 -14.52 3.43
CA ILE A 480 46.94 -14.64 4.85
C ILE A 480 48.11 -14.17 5.72
N ARG A 481 49.35 -14.62 5.47
CA ARG A 481 50.53 -14.21 6.23
C ARG A 481 50.84 -12.73 6.11
N ASP A 482 50.57 -12.13 4.95
CA ASP A 482 50.77 -10.69 4.76
C ASP A 482 49.72 -9.88 5.51
N LEU A 483 48.47 -10.33 5.51
CA LEU A 483 47.40 -9.71 6.33
C LEU A 483 47.67 -9.85 7.84
N GLU A 484 48.13 -11.01 8.32
CA GLU A 484 48.51 -11.19 9.72
C GLU A 484 49.63 -10.24 10.12
N ARG A 485 50.60 -10.01 9.23
CA ARG A 485 51.69 -9.07 9.48
C ARG A 485 51.22 -7.62 9.55
N GLN A 486 50.28 -7.23 8.64
CA GLN A 486 49.68 -5.92 8.67
C GLN A 486 48.86 -5.69 9.95
N ILE A 487 48.05 -6.65 10.34
CA ILE A 487 47.26 -6.60 11.59
C ILE A 487 48.22 -6.41 12.79
N SER A 488 49.33 -7.17 12.84
CA SER A 488 50.30 -7.02 13.93
C SER A 488 50.92 -5.64 13.96
N GLN A 489 51.27 -5.06 12.80
CA GLN A 489 51.82 -3.70 12.73
C GLN A 489 50.82 -2.63 13.16
N GLU A 490 49.57 -2.73 12.72
CA GLU A 490 48.51 -1.80 13.12
C GLU A 490 48.18 -1.90 14.61
N MET A 491 48.26 -3.11 15.20
CA MET A 491 48.12 -3.31 16.64
C MET A 491 49.25 -2.65 17.42
N ASP A 492 50.51 -2.84 16.96
CA ASP A 492 51.68 -2.20 17.58
C ASP A 492 51.61 -0.65 17.49
N GLU A 493 51.08 -0.11 16.39
CA GLU A 493 50.85 1.32 16.23
C GLU A 493 49.76 1.84 17.19
N LEU A 494 48.66 1.09 17.31
CA LEU A 494 47.57 1.43 18.23
C LEU A 494 48.03 1.41 19.70
N GLU A 495 48.83 0.40 20.08
CA GLU A 495 49.41 0.33 21.42
C GLU A 495 50.34 1.54 21.74
N LYS A 496 51.10 2.00 20.74
CA LYS A 496 51.93 3.23 20.90
C LYS A 496 51.08 4.48 21.10
N LEU A 497 50.00 4.63 20.27
CA LEU A 497 49.09 5.77 20.39
C LEU A 497 48.37 5.80 21.75
N LEU A 498 47.92 4.64 22.23
CA LEU A 498 47.29 4.51 23.55
C LEU A 498 48.27 4.75 24.73
N ALA A 499 49.57 4.48 24.54
CA ALA A 499 50.60 4.76 25.53
C ALA A 499 50.96 6.25 25.60
N ASP A 500 50.93 6.96 24.46
CA ASP A 500 51.17 8.41 24.37
C ASP A 500 50.00 9.25 24.92
N ASP A 501 48.75 8.76 24.84
CA ASP A 501 47.55 9.43 25.41
C ASP A 501 47.48 9.32 26.96
N ASN A 502 48.32 8.49 27.61
CA ASN A 502 48.38 8.32 29.06
C ASN A 502 49.53 9.09 29.75
N GLN A 503 50.21 9.97 29.03
CA GLN A 503 51.16 10.94 29.60
C GLN A 503 50.58 12.35 29.56
#